data_d027c842d15c6f19a7807514af10f6a7
#
_entry.id   d027c842d15c6f19a7807514af10f6a7
#
_cell.length_a   1.000
_cell.length_b   1.000
_cell.length_c   1.000
_cell.angle_alpha   90.00
_cell.angle_beta   90.00
_cell.angle_gamma   90.00
#
_symmetry.space_group_name_H-M   'P 1'
#
loop_
_entity.id
_entity.type
_entity.pdbx_description
1 polymer ?
#
loop_
_entity_poly.entity_id
_entity_poly.type
_entity_poly.pdbx_seq_one_letter_code
_entity_poly.pdbx_strand_id
1 'polypeptide(L)'
;MLPTPIILVIHKAKQAVDYASVLEKTGARVHAVSSFEEANELLSFLHPDLVILADHLPDGDGRLYCQQIRASLQHLRPVLVLLHSSDDVNERISSFRYGADDVLGDPIDKNELAIRVLAHLRRRQEEFSNPLTLLPGPNLIRRMLEQNLVGDKPWAAMSVDLNKIRVYNETYGDLAGDQLIKALGAILVDVSDDNDFVGHLEADDFLFITMNENPERQAEKICQQFDHISHRFYPRGDIERGYLISTGRGGIRRRVPLISIAIGIVSSATRRFQSYVDILTTSRDYRYLAKKQAGSTWVSDSSSKVTGHRLPPARRLAASKDGQRASRILVIEPDGAMACLLQETLSLEGYLVEVTSSADEAFALLRHDPHPDLILLESNLADRKMDGWKLCRTLKEDKELSSIWLVMATSHPDQLLALEAGADLYLPKPFDMPSLLTEVNLLLRSPVSSI
;
A
#
# COMPACT_ATOMS: atom_id res chain seq x y z
N MET A 1 -1.85 10.31 16.65
CA MET A 1 -1.28 9.59 17.85
C MET A 1 -0.62 8.30 17.37
N LEU A 2 0.55 7.93 17.93
CA LEU A 2 1.16 6.63 17.60
C LEU A 2 0.34 5.50 18.24
N PRO A 3 0.28 4.31 17.61
CA PRO A 3 -0.43 3.18 18.20
C PRO A 3 0.17 2.84 19.57
N THR A 4 -0.70 2.60 20.56
CA THR A 4 -0.28 2.24 21.92
C THR A 4 0.58 0.96 21.87
N PRO A 5 1.82 0.97 22.38
CA PRO A 5 2.66 -0.21 22.39
C PRO A 5 2.02 -1.35 23.18
N ILE A 6 2.20 -2.58 22.71
CA ILE A 6 1.72 -3.78 23.40
C ILE A 6 2.92 -4.54 23.92
N ILE A 7 2.91 -4.82 25.22
CA ILE A 7 3.96 -5.58 25.92
C ILE A 7 3.35 -6.87 26.45
N LEU A 8 4.02 -8.00 26.22
CA LEU A 8 3.70 -9.27 26.82
C LEU A 8 4.75 -9.61 27.88
N VAL A 9 4.33 -9.85 29.11
CA VAL A 9 5.19 -10.26 30.22
C VAL A 9 4.89 -11.72 30.56
N ILE A 10 5.90 -12.59 30.46
CA ILE A 10 5.82 -14.03 30.70
C ILE A 10 6.74 -14.37 31.87
N HIS A 11 6.18 -14.49 33.08
CA HIS A 11 6.94 -14.71 34.30
C HIS A 11 6.07 -15.42 35.34
N LYS A 12 6.68 -15.91 36.44
CA LYS A 12 5.90 -16.43 37.59
C LYS A 12 4.83 -15.39 38.00
N ALA A 13 3.63 -15.85 38.31
CA ALA A 13 2.43 -15.03 38.44
C ALA A 13 2.62 -13.72 39.26
N LYS A 14 3.32 -13.78 40.39
CA LYS A 14 3.56 -12.60 41.22
C LYS A 14 4.46 -11.57 40.52
N GLN A 15 5.57 -12.02 39.94
CA GLN A 15 6.53 -11.16 39.22
C GLN A 15 5.93 -10.61 37.93
N ALA A 16 5.16 -11.42 37.19
CA ALA A 16 4.47 -10.99 35.99
C ALA A 16 3.55 -9.78 36.27
N VAL A 17 2.74 -9.84 37.32
CA VAL A 17 1.85 -8.74 37.74
C VAL A 17 2.67 -7.54 38.23
N ASP A 18 3.72 -7.77 39.01
CA ASP A 18 4.58 -6.72 39.54
C ASP A 18 5.27 -5.91 38.43
N TYR A 19 5.81 -6.58 37.40
CA TYR A 19 6.44 -5.93 36.25
C TYR A 19 5.40 -5.25 35.35
N ALA A 20 4.26 -5.90 35.11
CA ALA A 20 3.19 -5.32 34.32
C ALA A 20 2.71 -3.97 34.90
N SER A 21 2.50 -3.90 36.22
CA SER A 21 2.00 -2.69 36.90
C SER A 21 2.92 -1.47 36.72
N VAL A 22 4.22 -1.69 36.55
CA VAL A 22 5.19 -0.62 36.32
C VAL A 22 5.23 -0.22 34.84
N LEU A 23 5.14 -1.21 33.96
CA LEU A 23 5.17 -0.98 32.51
C LEU A 23 3.90 -0.31 31.99
N GLU A 24 2.73 -0.55 32.61
CA GLU A 24 1.50 0.19 32.29
C GLU A 24 1.64 1.70 32.50
N LYS A 25 2.43 2.13 33.49
CA LYS A 25 2.71 3.55 33.73
C LYS A 25 3.49 4.22 32.61
N THR A 26 4.09 3.44 31.72
CA THR A 26 4.78 3.95 30.52
C THR A 26 3.82 4.29 29.37
N GLY A 27 2.51 4.06 29.53
CA GLY A 27 1.50 4.26 28.51
C GLY A 27 1.33 3.07 27.56
N ALA A 28 2.01 1.93 27.81
CA ALA A 28 1.85 0.70 27.05
C ALA A 28 0.65 -0.11 27.55
N ARG A 29 0.04 -0.90 26.66
CA ARG A 29 -0.89 -1.96 27.04
C ARG A 29 -0.10 -3.21 27.39
N VAL A 30 -0.24 -3.69 28.62
CA VAL A 30 0.54 -4.82 29.12
C VAL A 30 -0.35 -6.02 29.35
N HIS A 31 0.09 -7.18 28.86
CA HIS A 31 -0.50 -8.47 29.14
C HIS A 31 0.50 -9.29 29.95
N ALA A 32 0.05 -9.88 31.06
CA ALA A 32 0.88 -10.66 31.95
C ALA A 32 0.34 -12.09 32.01
N VAL A 33 1.21 -13.07 31.80
CA VAL A 33 0.91 -14.51 31.84
C VAL A 33 1.95 -15.25 32.64
N SER A 34 1.60 -16.44 33.14
CA SER A 34 2.44 -17.21 34.04
C SER A 34 3.05 -18.48 33.42
N SER A 35 2.76 -18.75 32.16
CA SER A 35 3.27 -19.90 31.43
C SER A 35 3.53 -19.57 29.97
N PHE A 36 4.35 -20.40 29.29
CA PHE A 36 4.55 -20.30 27.84
C PHE A 36 3.31 -20.77 27.06
N GLU A 37 2.53 -21.68 27.65
CA GLU A 37 1.27 -22.13 27.05
C GLU A 37 0.26 -20.97 26.94
N GLU A 38 0.01 -20.24 28.04
CA GLU A 38 -0.83 -19.03 28.03
C GLU A 38 -0.31 -17.98 27.06
N ALA A 39 1.03 -17.82 26.97
CA ALA A 39 1.64 -16.89 26.04
C ALA A 39 1.40 -17.28 24.57
N ASN A 40 1.44 -18.58 24.22
CA ASN A 40 1.15 -19.07 22.88
C ASN A 40 -0.29 -18.77 22.46
N GLU A 41 -1.26 -18.94 23.37
CA GLU A 41 -2.65 -18.59 23.11
C GLU A 41 -2.78 -17.09 22.77
N LEU A 42 -2.16 -16.21 23.56
CA LEU A 42 -2.17 -14.78 23.31
C LEU A 42 -1.45 -14.40 22.01
N LEU A 43 -0.29 -14.97 21.72
CA LEU A 43 0.51 -14.68 20.53
C LEU A 43 -0.19 -15.09 19.22
N SER A 44 -1.21 -15.93 19.26
CA SER A 44 -2.00 -16.33 18.09
C SER A 44 -2.82 -15.16 17.49
N PHE A 45 -3.19 -14.17 18.31
CA PHE A 45 -3.97 -13.00 17.91
C PHE A 45 -3.37 -11.66 18.40
N LEU A 46 -2.52 -11.70 19.42
CA LEU A 46 -1.84 -10.53 19.94
C LEU A 46 -0.50 -10.34 19.22
N HIS A 47 -0.28 -9.14 18.70
CA HIS A 47 0.97 -8.77 18.05
C HIS A 47 1.78 -7.82 18.96
N PRO A 48 2.53 -8.34 19.96
CA PRO A 48 3.26 -7.50 20.88
C PRO A 48 4.43 -6.80 20.21
N ASP A 49 4.74 -5.58 20.68
CA ASP A 49 5.95 -4.86 20.27
C ASP A 49 7.17 -5.36 21.03
N LEU A 50 6.96 -5.81 22.27
CA LEU A 50 8.01 -6.28 23.15
C LEU A 50 7.47 -7.42 24.00
N VAL A 51 8.30 -8.46 24.16
CA VAL A 51 8.03 -9.60 25.03
C VAL A 51 9.14 -9.65 26.09
N ILE A 52 8.74 -9.64 27.35
CA ILE A 52 9.64 -9.89 28.49
C ILE A 52 9.35 -11.29 28.96
N LEU A 53 10.37 -12.11 29.09
CA LEU A 53 10.20 -13.50 29.49
C LEU A 53 11.27 -13.95 30.48
N ALA A 54 10.87 -14.75 31.47
CA ALA A 54 11.78 -15.39 32.40
C ALA A 54 12.61 -16.46 31.70
N ASP A 55 13.86 -16.69 32.15
CA ASP A 55 14.73 -17.72 31.64
C ASP A 55 14.17 -19.12 31.90
N HIS A 56 13.46 -19.33 33.03
CA HIS A 56 12.88 -20.62 33.43
C HIS A 56 11.47 -20.43 33.99
N LEU A 57 10.53 -21.19 33.43
CA LEU A 57 9.18 -21.39 33.95
C LEU A 57 8.92 -22.89 34.14
N PRO A 58 7.90 -23.29 34.93
CA PRO A 58 7.60 -24.72 35.15
C PRO A 58 7.35 -25.53 33.88
N ASP A 59 6.87 -24.84 32.79
CA ASP A 59 6.52 -25.42 31.51
C ASP A 59 7.64 -25.31 30.46
N GLY A 60 8.83 -24.73 30.78
CA GLY A 60 9.92 -24.71 29.81
C GLY A 60 11.07 -23.75 30.07
N ASP A 61 12.00 -23.71 29.10
CA ASP A 61 13.20 -22.86 29.06
C ASP A 61 12.91 -21.63 28.19
N GLY A 62 13.04 -20.42 28.76
CA GLY A 62 12.78 -19.16 28.09
C GLY A 62 13.68 -18.89 26.89
N ARG A 63 14.90 -19.41 26.87
CA ARG A 63 15.84 -19.31 25.74
C ARG A 63 15.28 -20.05 24.52
N LEU A 64 14.85 -21.30 24.72
CA LEU A 64 14.20 -22.08 23.66
C LEU A 64 12.92 -21.38 23.18
N TYR A 65 12.18 -20.76 24.10
CA TYR A 65 10.98 -20.02 23.75
C TYR A 65 11.27 -18.76 22.95
N CYS A 66 12.38 -18.04 23.21
CA CYS A 66 12.84 -16.95 22.34
C CYS A 66 13.02 -17.44 20.89
N GLN A 67 13.66 -18.60 20.70
CA GLN A 67 13.87 -19.17 19.37
C GLN A 67 12.53 -19.53 18.68
N GLN A 68 11.58 -20.07 19.44
CA GLN A 68 10.24 -20.37 18.91
C GLN A 68 9.49 -19.11 18.48
N ILE A 69 9.50 -18.03 19.28
CA ILE A 69 8.89 -16.75 18.92
C ILE A 69 9.54 -16.19 17.65
N ARG A 70 10.88 -16.24 17.52
CA ARG A 70 11.58 -15.79 16.32
C ARG A 70 11.18 -16.56 15.07
N ALA A 71 10.96 -17.87 15.19
CA ALA A 71 10.54 -18.71 14.08
C ALA A 71 9.09 -18.48 13.67
N SER A 72 8.18 -18.29 14.64
CA SER A 72 6.74 -18.14 14.40
C SER A 72 6.34 -16.73 13.99
N LEU A 73 6.99 -15.68 14.52
CA LEU A 73 6.65 -14.27 14.29
C LEU A 73 7.65 -13.55 13.36
N GLN A 74 8.10 -14.20 12.29
CA GLN A 74 9.13 -13.68 11.38
C GLN A 74 8.82 -12.27 10.83
N HIS A 75 7.55 -11.96 10.58
CA HIS A 75 7.12 -10.67 10.02
C HIS A 75 6.91 -9.56 11.06
N LEU A 76 6.71 -9.93 12.32
CA LEU A 76 6.38 -8.98 13.39
C LEU A 76 7.58 -8.64 14.28
N ARG A 77 8.55 -9.55 14.38
CA ARG A 77 9.81 -9.43 15.13
C ARG A 77 9.70 -8.60 16.42
N PRO A 78 8.95 -9.05 17.45
CA PRO A 78 8.89 -8.31 18.71
C PRO A 78 10.29 -8.21 19.33
N VAL A 79 10.55 -7.15 20.09
CA VAL A 79 11.76 -7.10 20.93
C VAL A 79 11.62 -8.16 22.02
N LEU A 80 12.62 -9.02 22.17
CA LEU A 80 12.65 -10.06 23.18
C LEU A 80 13.65 -9.71 24.30
N VAL A 81 13.15 -9.49 25.50
CA VAL A 81 13.95 -9.20 26.69
C VAL A 81 13.88 -10.41 27.62
N LEU A 82 14.98 -11.10 27.78
CA LEU A 82 15.07 -12.25 28.66
C LEU A 82 15.50 -11.80 30.07
N LEU A 83 14.74 -12.20 31.08
CA LEU A 83 15.07 -12.01 32.50
C LEU A 83 15.79 -13.27 32.99
N HIS A 84 17.06 -13.13 33.39
CA HIS A 84 17.94 -14.24 33.70
C HIS A 84 18.31 -14.29 35.19
N SER A 85 18.08 -15.42 35.82
CA SER A 85 18.28 -15.58 37.26
C SER A 85 19.73 -15.86 37.66
N SER A 86 20.62 -16.15 36.68
CA SER A 86 22.03 -16.45 36.90
C SER A 86 22.95 -15.30 36.52
N ASP A 87 24.02 -15.10 37.28
CA ASP A 87 25.06 -14.08 36.96
C ASP A 87 26.13 -14.64 35.99
N ASP A 88 26.00 -15.87 35.51
CA ASP A 88 26.94 -16.48 34.56
C ASP A 88 26.90 -15.75 33.20
N VAL A 89 28.05 -15.16 32.85
CA VAL A 89 28.26 -14.42 31.60
C VAL A 89 28.03 -15.33 30.38
N ASN A 90 28.43 -16.62 30.43
CA ASN A 90 28.28 -17.53 29.31
C ASN A 90 26.79 -17.87 29.04
N GLU A 91 26.01 -18.02 30.10
CA GLU A 91 24.56 -18.24 29.97
C GLU A 91 23.87 -16.99 29.38
N ARG A 92 24.27 -15.79 29.79
CA ARG A 92 23.75 -14.53 29.23
C ARG A 92 24.14 -14.41 27.75
N ILE A 93 25.40 -14.70 27.38
CA ILE A 93 25.83 -14.70 25.98
C ILE A 93 25.04 -15.73 25.17
N SER A 94 24.79 -16.90 25.72
CA SER A 94 23.98 -17.94 25.10
C SER A 94 22.58 -17.44 24.77
N SER A 95 21.95 -16.70 25.66
CA SER A 95 20.59 -16.14 25.47
C SER A 95 20.45 -15.27 24.21
N PHE A 96 21.47 -14.49 23.86
CA PHE A 96 21.49 -13.72 22.60
C PHE A 96 21.52 -14.63 21.37
N ARG A 97 22.21 -15.80 21.44
CA ARG A 97 22.22 -16.78 20.33
C ARG A 97 20.86 -17.42 20.10
N TYR A 98 20.03 -17.49 21.14
CA TYR A 98 18.65 -17.96 21.03
C TYR A 98 17.67 -16.86 20.58
N GLY A 99 18.16 -15.65 20.30
CA GLY A 99 17.36 -14.58 19.68
C GLY A 99 16.84 -13.53 20.64
N ALA A 100 17.29 -13.46 21.89
CA ALA A 100 17.04 -12.33 22.76
C ALA A 100 17.71 -11.06 22.22
N ASP A 101 17.04 -9.92 22.31
CA ASP A 101 17.58 -8.58 21.96
C ASP A 101 18.24 -7.91 23.17
N ASP A 102 17.78 -8.27 24.39
CA ASP A 102 18.40 -7.85 25.65
C ASP A 102 18.28 -8.96 26.69
N VAL A 103 19.22 -8.97 27.65
CA VAL A 103 19.28 -9.93 28.75
C VAL A 103 19.53 -9.18 30.05
N LEU A 104 18.59 -9.26 30.98
CA LEU A 104 18.60 -8.53 32.26
C LEU A 104 18.61 -9.50 33.44
N GLY A 105 19.19 -9.09 34.56
CA GLY A 105 19.15 -9.89 35.78
C GLY A 105 17.73 -10.01 36.37
N ASP A 106 17.40 -11.14 36.96
CA ASP A 106 16.16 -11.35 37.69
C ASP A 106 16.44 -11.75 39.16
N PRO A 107 15.95 -10.99 40.16
CA PRO A 107 15.07 -9.83 40.05
C PRO A 107 15.77 -8.56 39.56
N ILE A 108 15.05 -7.75 38.74
CA ILE A 108 15.52 -6.46 38.27
C ILE A 108 14.83 -5.31 39.02
N ASP A 109 15.53 -4.18 39.16
CA ASP A 109 14.90 -2.94 39.62
C ASP A 109 13.81 -2.50 38.65
N LYS A 110 12.62 -2.17 39.19
CA LYS A 110 11.44 -1.85 38.39
C LYS A 110 11.61 -0.60 37.50
N ASN A 111 12.39 0.41 37.98
CA ASN A 111 12.64 1.61 37.23
C ASN A 111 13.66 1.35 36.12
N GLU A 112 14.66 0.50 36.38
CA GLU A 112 15.61 0.08 35.34
C GLU A 112 14.87 -0.66 34.21
N LEU A 113 14.00 -1.62 34.57
CA LEU A 113 13.18 -2.35 33.59
C LEU A 113 12.35 -1.36 32.72
N ALA A 114 11.65 -0.41 33.35
CA ALA A 114 10.84 0.54 32.62
C ALA A 114 11.66 1.41 31.64
N ILE A 115 12.83 1.90 32.10
CA ILE A 115 13.70 2.74 31.25
C ILE A 115 14.24 1.93 30.06
N ARG A 116 14.66 0.67 30.27
CA ARG A 116 15.17 -0.18 29.19
C ARG A 116 14.08 -0.53 28.19
N VAL A 117 12.88 -0.87 28.66
CA VAL A 117 11.72 -1.13 27.82
C VAL A 117 11.37 0.09 26.98
N LEU A 118 11.31 1.27 27.58
CA LEU A 118 11.08 2.51 26.84
C LEU A 118 12.17 2.78 25.78
N ALA A 119 13.43 2.49 26.08
CA ALA A 119 14.52 2.64 25.12
C ALA A 119 14.38 1.67 23.93
N HIS A 120 13.96 0.43 24.17
CA HIS A 120 13.69 -0.55 23.11
C HIS A 120 12.48 -0.16 22.28
N LEU A 121 11.38 0.25 22.91
CA LEU A 121 10.17 0.70 22.19
C LEU A 121 10.46 1.93 21.33
N ARG A 122 11.26 2.89 21.81
CA ARG A 122 11.67 4.06 21.01
C ARG A 122 12.49 3.66 19.79
N ARG A 123 13.52 2.79 19.94
CA ARG A 123 14.31 2.31 18.79
C ARG A 123 13.45 1.59 17.77
N ARG A 124 12.53 0.75 18.23
CA ARG A 124 11.59 0.04 17.36
C ARG A 124 10.69 1.02 16.60
N GLN A 125 10.23 2.08 17.25
CA GLN A 125 9.44 3.12 16.61
C GLN A 125 10.25 3.88 15.56
N GLU A 126 11.50 4.22 15.85
CA GLU A 126 12.43 4.84 14.89
C GLU A 126 12.66 3.94 13.67
N GLU A 127 12.84 2.62 13.89
CA GLU A 127 13.03 1.62 12.83
C GLU A 127 11.79 1.47 11.92
N PHE A 128 10.58 1.65 12.46
CA PHE A 128 9.34 1.57 11.69
C PHE A 128 8.84 2.90 11.17
N SER A 129 9.60 3.97 11.35
CA SER A 129 9.28 5.29 10.81
C SER A 129 9.89 5.47 9.41
N ASN A 130 9.23 6.29 8.59
CA ASN A 130 9.78 6.66 7.30
C ASN A 130 11.04 7.54 7.49
N PRO A 131 12.20 7.23 6.89
CA PRO A 131 13.44 7.94 7.15
C PRO A 131 13.42 9.40 6.68
N LEU A 132 12.57 9.77 5.71
CA LEU A 132 12.48 11.12 5.18
C LEU A 132 11.66 12.06 6.08
N THR A 133 10.52 11.58 6.56
CA THR A 133 9.54 12.41 7.31
C THR A 133 9.48 12.09 8.80
N LEU A 134 10.07 10.99 9.23
CA LEU A 134 10.00 10.42 10.58
C LEU A 134 8.56 10.05 11.02
N LEU A 135 7.62 10.08 10.10
CA LEU A 135 6.25 9.62 10.34
C LEU A 135 6.17 8.10 10.38
N PRO A 136 5.16 7.53 11.05
CA PRO A 136 4.87 6.10 11.03
C PRO A 136 4.90 5.51 9.64
N GLY A 137 5.70 4.45 9.45
CA GLY A 137 5.83 3.74 8.18
C GLY A 137 4.78 2.64 7.97
N PRO A 138 4.91 1.84 6.91
CA PRO A 138 3.90 0.87 6.47
C PRO A 138 3.45 -0.12 7.56
N ASN A 139 4.37 -0.60 8.40
CA ASN A 139 4.04 -1.56 9.46
C ASN A 139 3.13 -0.96 10.54
N LEU A 140 3.38 0.29 10.94
CA LEU A 140 2.55 1.00 11.92
C LEU A 140 1.20 1.39 11.32
N ILE A 141 1.19 1.79 10.05
CA ILE A 141 -0.04 2.08 9.28
C ILE A 141 -0.94 0.84 9.24
N ARG A 142 -0.40 -0.31 8.83
CA ARG A 142 -1.12 -1.57 8.80
C ARG A 142 -1.75 -1.90 10.15
N ARG A 143 -0.96 -1.81 11.21
CA ARG A 143 -1.43 -2.09 12.57
C ARG A 143 -2.55 -1.15 13.01
N MET A 144 -2.45 0.15 12.70
CA MET A 144 -3.50 1.11 13.01
C MET A 144 -4.79 0.79 12.27
N LEU A 145 -4.71 0.44 10.98
CA LEU A 145 -5.87 0.06 10.20
C LEU A 145 -6.52 -1.24 10.73
N GLU A 146 -5.72 -2.25 11.09
CA GLU A 146 -6.21 -3.50 11.69
C GLU A 146 -6.92 -3.25 13.04
N GLN A 147 -6.39 -2.36 13.88
CA GLN A 147 -7.03 -1.97 15.15
C GLN A 147 -8.38 -1.26 14.91
N ASN A 148 -8.46 -0.40 13.92
CA ASN A 148 -9.70 0.31 13.58
C ASN A 148 -10.78 -0.61 12.99
N LEU A 149 -10.38 -1.68 12.29
CA LEU A 149 -11.32 -2.69 11.77
C LEU A 149 -12.06 -3.46 12.88
N VAL A 150 -11.43 -3.62 14.04
CA VAL A 150 -12.00 -4.34 15.20
C VAL A 150 -12.75 -3.39 16.14
N GLY A 151 -12.48 -2.07 16.05
CA GLY A 151 -13.07 -1.06 16.91
C GLY A 151 -14.51 -0.70 16.52
N ASP A 152 -15.31 -0.29 17.53
CA ASP A 152 -16.71 0.10 17.34
C ASP A 152 -16.89 1.59 16.97
N LYS A 153 -15.84 2.40 17.09
CA LYS A 153 -15.92 3.84 16.79
C LYS A 153 -15.84 4.10 15.30
N PRO A 154 -16.68 5.01 14.76
CA PRO A 154 -16.56 5.44 13.37
C PRO A 154 -15.19 6.08 13.12
N TRP A 155 -14.61 5.80 11.96
CA TRP A 155 -13.34 6.37 11.51
C TRP A 155 -13.38 6.63 10.00
N ALA A 156 -12.51 7.51 9.54
CA ALA A 156 -12.24 7.69 8.11
C ALA A 156 -10.73 7.57 7.83
N ALA A 157 -10.42 7.06 6.65
CA ALA A 157 -9.05 7.00 6.14
C ALA A 157 -8.93 7.82 4.85
N MET A 158 -7.86 8.62 4.77
CA MET A 158 -7.55 9.47 3.63
C MET A 158 -6.21 9.04 3.04
N SER A 159 -6.21 8.60 1.79
CA SER A 159 -4.99 8.42 1.01
C SER A 159 -4.61 9.74 0.36
N VAL A 160 -3.41 10.25 0.63
CA VAL A 160 -2.94 11.57 0.19
C VAL A 160 -1.66 11.40 -0.64
N ASP A 161 -1.54 12.12 -1.76
CA ASP A 161 -0.42 11.97 -2.69
C ASP A 161 -0.16 13.26 -3.47
N LEU A 162 1.08 13.51 -3.85
CA LEU A 162 1.49 14.66 -4.63
C LEU A 162 1.28 14.42 -6.14
N ASN A 163 0.54 15.28 -6.79
CA ASN A 163 0.35 15.22 -8.23
C ASN A 163 1.62 15.69 -8.96
N LYS A 164 2.19 14.82 -9.82
CA LYS A 164 3.32 15.15 -10.72
C LYS A 164 4.66 15.44 -10.01
N ILE A 165 4.88 14.91 -8.80
CA ILE A 165 6.15 15.04 -8.07
C ILE A 165 7.35 14.59 -8.93
N ARG A 166 7.19 13.54 -9.74
CA ARG A 166 8.25 13.09 -10.66
C ARG A 166 8.71 14.18 -11.62
N VAL A 167 7.77 14.92 -12.23
CA VAL A 167 8.11 16.02 -13.16
C VAL A 167 8.76 17.18 -12.43
N TYR A 168 8.32 17.43 -11.19
CA TYR A 168 8.95 18.41 -10.30
C TYR A 168 10.41 18.04 -10.02
N ASN A 169 10.67 16.77 -9.64
CA ASN A 169 12.01 16.25 -9.37
C ASN A 169 12.92 16.31 -10.62
N GLU A 170 12.40 15.95 -11.78
CA GLU A 170 13.12 16.08 -13.05
C GLU A 170 13.52 17.54 -13.37
N THR A 171 12.78 18.52 -12.85
CA THR A 171 13.02 19.94 -13.12
C THR A 171 13.90 20.62 -12.07
N TYR A 172 13.68 20.31 -10.78
CA TYR A 172 14.31 21.01 -9.64
C TYR A 172 15.23 20.12 -8.81
N GLY A 173 15.29 18.82 -9.11
CA GLY A 173 16.09 17.81 -8.42
C GLY A 173 15.35 17.14 -7.26
N ASP A 174 15.81 15.93 -6.90
CA ASP A 174 15.19 15.07 -5.88
C ASP A 174 15.17 15.73 -4.49
N LEU A 175 16.23 16.49 -4.15
CA LEU A 175 16.28 17.21 -2.87
C LEU A 175 15.14 18.24 -2.73
N ALA A 176 14.74 18.88 -3.83
CA ALA A 176 13.61 19.82 -3.82
C ALA A 176 12.29 19.07 -3.61
N GLY A 177 12.12 17.90 -4.23
CA GLY A 177 10.97 17.03 -4.00
C GLY A 177 10.89 16.51 -2.58
N ASP A 178 12.02 16.12 -1.99
CA ASP A 178 12.09 15.71 -0.58
C ASP A 178 11.59 16.81 0.38
N GLN A 179 11.88 18.07 0.08
CA GLN A 179 11.37 19.20 0.88
C GLN A 179 9.85 19.35 0.74
N LEU A 180 9.29 19.14 -0.46
CA LEU A 180 7.85 19.13 -0.66
C LEU A 180 7.15 17.98 0.10
N ILE A 181 7.71 16.79 0.05
CA ILE A 181 7.21 15.61 0.77
C ILE A 181 7.22 15.87 2.28
N LYS A 182 8.33 16.43 2.82
CA LYS A 182 8.42 16.83 4.22
C LYS A 182 7.38 17.90 4.59
N ALA A 183 7.17 18.87 3.72
CA ALA A 183 6.20 19.93 3.93
C ALA A 183 4.76 19.39 3.95
N LEU A 184 4.42 18.45 3.06
CA LEU A 184 3.12 17.77 3.09
C LEU A 184 2.95 16.98 4.39
N GLY A 185 3.95 16.20 4.80
CA GLY A 185 3.92 15.49 6.08
C GLY A 185 3.70 16.40 7.28
N ALA A 186 4.36 17.57 7.31
CA ALA A 186 4.18 18.57 8.37
C ALA A 186 2.77 19.16 8.37
N ILE A 187 2.15 19.43 7.21
CA ILE A 187 0.76 19.88 7.11
C ILE A 187 -0.20 18.83 7.66
N LEU A 188 0.00 17.56 7.29
CA LEU A 188 -0.86 16.48 7.77
C LEU A 188 -0.82 16.39 9.31
N VAL A 189 0.35 16.56 9.90
CA VAL A 189 0.50 16.60 11.38
C VAL A 189 -0.14 17.85 11.99
N ASP A 190 0.02 19.03 11.37
CA ASP A 190 -0.58 20.29 11.87
C ASP A 190 -2.12 20.28 11.82
N VAL A 191 -2.69 19.58 10.84
CA VAL A 191 -4.15 19.46 10.69
C VAL A 191 -4.72 18.35 11.58
N SER A 192 -3.88 17.41 12.06
CA SER A 192 -4.33 16.28 12.87
C SER A 192 -4.75 16.68 14.28
N ASP A 193 -5.81 16.04 14.78
CA ASP A 193 -6.25 16.11 16.16
C ASP A 193 -5.56 15.01 17.01
N ASP A 194 -5.70 15.07 18.34
CA ASP A 194 -5.05 14.13 19.29
C ASP A 194 -5.35 12.64 19.01
N ASN A 195 -6.51 12.34 18.45
CA ASN A 195 -6.94 10.96 18.11
C ASN A 195 -6.64 10.56 16.67
N ASP A 196 -6.11 11.47 15.88
CA ASP A 196 -5.78 11.18 14.49
C ASP A 196 -4.43 10.48 14.36
N PHE A 197 -4.25 9.78 13.25
CA PHE A 197 -3.00 9.11 12.93
C PHE A 197 -2.54 9.53 11.53
N VAL A 198 -1.27 9.90 11.42
CA VAL A 198 -0.62 10.24 10.15
C VAL A 198 0.50 9.25 9.90
N GLY A 199 0.51 8.63 8.74
CA GLY A 199 1.56 7.71 8.30
C GLY A 199 2.07 8.03 6.91
N HIS A 200 3.32 7.64 6.63
CA HIS A 200 3.98 7.78 5.35
C HIS A 200 4.30 6.40 4.79
N LEU A 201 3.64 6.00 3.70
CA LEU A 201 3.79 4.68 3.09
C LEU A 201 5.08 4.59 2.30
N GLU A 202 5.14 5.24 1.16
CA GLU A 202 6.29 5.24 0.24
C GLU A 202 6.30 6.54 -0.57
N ALA A 203 7.48 6.98 -0.98
CA ALA A 203 7.69 8.13 -1.87
C ALA A 203 6.89 9.37 -1.45
N ASP A 204 5.75 9.62 -2.06
CA ASP A 204 4.83 10.72 -1.81
C ASP A 204 3.44 10.25 -1.32
N ASP A 205 3.29 8.96 -0.97
CA ASP A 205 2.02 8.33 -0.55
C ASP A 205 1.86 8.37 0.97
N PHE A 206 0.90 9.13 1.47
CA PHE A 206 0.57 9.26 2.88
C PHE A 206 -0.81 8.68 3.19
N LEU A 207 -0.96 8.26 4.45
CA LEU A 207 -2.24 7.87 5.01
C LEU A 207 -2.56 8.71 6.23
N PHE A 208 -3.75 9.30 6.25
CA PHE A 208 -4.30 10.04 7.37
C PHE A 208 -5.55 9.32 7.86
N ILE A 209 -5.60 8.93 9.14
CA ILE A 209 -6.76 8.27 9.74
C ILE A 209 -7.32 9.19 10.81
N THR A 210 -8.62 9.43 10.77
CA THR A 210 -9.29 10.34 11.69
C THR A 210 -10.56 9.73 12.28
N MET A 211 -10.86 10.11 13.52
CA MET A 211 -12.12 9.84 14.20
C MET A 211 -13.09 11.04 14.12
N ASN A 212 -12.73 12.07 13.34
CA ASN A 212 -13.53 13.26 13.19
C ASN A 212 -14.80 12.98 12.37
N GLU A 213 -15.93 13.55 12.79
CA GLU A 213 -17.23 13.38 12.10
C GLU A 213 -17.26 14.04 10.70
N ASN A 214 -16.33 14.96 10.42
CA ASN A 214 -16.26 15.70 9.16
C ASN A 214 -14.87 15.56 8.50
N PRO A 215 -14.51 14.37 8.00
CA PRO A 215 -13.21 14.14 7.36
C PRO A 215 -13.01 15.03 6.11
N GLU A 216 -14.08 15.36 5.41
CA GLU A 216 -14.04 16.24 4.22
C GLU A 216 -13.54 17.66 4.56
N ARG A 217 -13.91 18.18 5.73
CA ARG A 217 -13.43 19.47 6.19
C ARG A 217 -11.94 19.45 6.53
N GLN A 218 -11.45 18.35 7.09
CA GLN A 218 -10.01 18.17 7.30
C GLN A 218 -9.26 18.09 5.96
N ALA A 219 -9.78 17.33 5.00
CA ALA A 219 -9.20 17.23 3.66
C ALA A 219 -9.15 18.58 2.95
N GLU A 220 -10.22 19.38 3.03
CA GLU A 220 -10.26 20.74 2.49
C GLU A 220 -9.19 21.63 3.12
N LYS A 221 -9.02 21.56 4.45
CA LYS A 221 -7.99 22.31 5.17
C LYS A 221 -6.58 21.89 4.74
N ILE A 222 -6.34 20.59 4.54
CA ILE A 222 -5.07 20.07 4.03
C ILE A 222 -4.79 20.64 2.63
N CYS A 223 -5.76 20.60 1.72
CA CYS A 223 -5.62 21.15 0.37
C CYS A 223 -5.27 22.64 0.40
N GLN A 224 -6.00 23.43 1.18
CA GLN A 224 -5.79 24.88 1.30
C GLN A 224 -4.40 25.22 1.87
N GLN A 225 -3.99 24.52 2.93
CA GLN A 225 -2.65 24.73 3.52
C GLN A 225 -1.54 24.34 2.54
N PHE A 226 -1.71 23.23 1.82
CA PHE A 226 -0.72 22.80 0.83
C PHE A 226 -0.61 23.81 -0.31
N ASP A 227 -1.73 24.24 -0.89
CA ASP A 227 -1.72 25.24 -1.96
C ASP A 227 -1.07 26.56 -1.52
N HIS A 228 -1.31 26.97 -0.27
CA HIS A 228 -0.69 28.18 0.27
C HIS A 228 0.83 28.08 0.38
N ILE A 229 1.36 26.94 0.82
CA ILE A 229 2.81 26.78 1.04
C ILE A 229 3.55 26.29 -0.21
N SER A 230 2.90 25.56 -1.11
CA SER A 230 3.53 24.95 -2.30
C SER A 230 4.27 25.96 -3.17
N HIS A 231 3.75 27.20 -3.26
CA HIS A 231 4.38 28.29 -4.01
C HIS A 231 5.80 28.63 -3.52
N ARG A 232 6.15 28.36 -2.25
CA ARG A 232 7.48 28.64 -1.70
C ARG A 232 8.57 27.73 -2.28
N PHE A 233 8.17 26.65 -2.92
CA PHE A 233 9.07 25.66 -3.53
C PHE A 233 9.33 25.92 -5.01
N TYR A 234 8.90 27.06 -5.54
CA TYR A 234 9.09 27.42 -6.93
C TYR A 234 9.84 28.74 -7.10
N PRO A 235 10.66 28.87 -8.15
CA PRO A 235 11.15 30.17 -8.58
C PRO A 235 9.99 31.12 -8.90
N ARG A 236 10.18 32.41 -8.61
CA ARG A 236 9.14 33.44 -8.80
C ARG A 236 8.54 33.46 -10.21
N GLY A 237 9.39 33.25 -11.23
CA GLY A 237 8.91 33.22 -12.62
C GLY A 237 7.98 32.06 -12.96
N ASP A 238 8.08 30.93 -12.26
CA ASP A 238 7.18 29.79 -12.47
C ASP A 238 5.84 30.00 -11.77
N ILE A 239 5.87 30.67 -10.61
CA ILE A 239 4.65 31.09 -9.90
C ILE A 239 3.86 32.10 -10.73
N GLU A 240 4.52 33.13 -11.25
CA GLU A 240 3.89 34.18 -12.08
C GLU A 240 3.27 33.59 -13.35
N ARG A 241 3.86 32.55 -13.93
CA ARG A 241 3.30 31.82 -15.08
C ARG A 241 2.18 30.86 -14.76
N GLY A 242 2.12 30.36 -13.51
CA GLY A 242 1.18 29.33 -13.07
C GLY A 242 1.49 27.91 -13.59
N TYR A 243 2.66 27.70 -14.21
CA TYR A 243 3.13 26.41 -14.70
C TYR A 243 4.67 26.36 -14.77
N LEU A 244 5.21 25.15 -14.66
CA LEU A 244 6.62 24.87 -14.96
C LEU A 244 6.79 24.41 -16.41
N ILE A 245 7.98 24.64 -16.96
CA ILE A 245 8.38 24.13 -18.28
C ILE A 245 9.28 22.93 -18.06
N SER A 246 8.78 21.75 -18.29
CA SER A 246 9.57 20.51 -18.25
C SER A 246 10.09 20.18 -19.65
N THR A 247 11.35 19.80 -19.73
CA THR A 247 11.95 19.28 -20.98
C THR A 247 11.99 17.77 -20.89
N GLY A 248 11.04 17.10 -21.56
CA GLY A 248 10.96 15.63 -21.60
C GLY A 248 12.12 14.99 -22.38
N ARG A 249 12.20 13.65 -22.31
CA ARG A 249 13.10 12.86 -23.16
C ARG A 249 12.84 13.21 -24.62
N GLY A 250 13.87 13.64 -25.35
CA GLY A 250 13.77 14.12 -26.75
C GLY A 250 13.69 15.63 -26.92
N GLY A 251 13.90 16.45 -25.86
CA GLY A 251 13.97 17.91 -25.94
C GLY A 251 12.64 18.64 -26.11
N ILE A 252 11.52 17.94 -26.07
CA ILE A 252 10.18 18.52 -26.21
C ILE A 252 9.81 19.24 -24.91
N ARG A 253 9.60 20.54 -24.99
CA ARG A 253 9.15 21.36 -23.86
C ARG A 253 7.65 21.21 -23.66
N ARG A 254 7.22 20.89 -22.42
CA ARG A 254 5.83 20.77 -22.03
C ARG A 254 5.51 21.72 -20.89
N ARG A 255 4.31 22.32 -20.93
CA ARG A 255 3.77 23.07 -19.80
C ARG A 255 3.14 22.10 -18.83
N VAL A 256 3.58 22.13 -17.58
CA VAL A 256 3.06 21.28 -16.51
C VAL A 256 2.51 22.17 -15.41
N PRO A 257 1.26 22.02 -14.97
CA PRO A 257 0.72 22.77 -13.85
C PRO A 257 1.60 22.67 -12.62
N LEU A 258 1.54 23.67 -11.75
CA LEU A 258 2.19 23.61 -10.45
C LEU A 258 1.68 22.40 -9.68
N ILE A 259 2.50 21.91 -8.75
CA ILE A 259 2.21 20.74 -7.94
C ILE A 259 0.95 20.95 -7.10
N SER A 260 0.18 19.90 -6.96
CA SER A 260 -1.04 19.88 -6.15
C SER A 260 -1.12 18.52 -5.42
N ILE A 261 -2.08 18.37 -4.54
CA ILE A 261 -2.33 17.09 -3.86
C ILE A 261 -3.67 16.50 -4.26
N ALA A 262 -3.75 15.19 -4.22
CA ALA A 262 -5.00 14.45 -4.39
C ALA A 262 -5.29 13.65 -3.13
N ILE A 263 -6.53 13.71 -2.63
CA ILE A 263 -6.97 13.01 -1.43
C ILE A 263 -8.17 12.12 -1.75
N GLY A 264 -8.07 10.84 -1.42
CA GLY A 264 -9.19 9.91 -1.48
C GLY A 264 -9.64 9.53 -0.07
N ILE A 265 -10.91 9.75 0.26
CA ILE A 265 -11.49 9.58 1.58
C ILE A 265 -12.45 8.39 1.57
N VAL A 266 -12.31 7.51 2.56
CA VAL A 266 -13.24 6.40 2.80
C VAL A 266 -13.59 6.36 4.28
N SER A 267 -14.85 5.98 4.60
CA SER A 267 -15.34 5.98 5.97
C SER A 267 -15.99 4.66 6.37
N SER A 268 -15.75 4.22 7.62
CA SER A 268 -16.45 3.09 8.21
C SER A 268 -17.95 3.35 8.44
N ALA A 269 -18.38 4.62 8.43
CA ALA A 269 -19.78 5.00 8.53
C ALA A 269 -20.56 4.74 7.22
N THR A 270 -19.87 4.74 6.07
CA THR A 270 -20.49 4.53 4.74
C THR A 270 -20.43 3.09 4.27
N ARG A 271 -19.40 2.33 4.70
CA ARG A 271 -19.19 0.94 4.29
C ARG A 271 -18.44 0.12 5.34
N ARG A 272 -18.58 -1.20 5.25
CA ARG A 272 -17.76 -2.14 6.01
C ARG A 272 -16.55 -2.59 5.19
N PHE A 273 -15.38 -2.56 5.79
CA PHE A 273 -14.14 -3.05 5.22
C PHE A 273 -13.81 -4.44 5.77
N GLN A 274 -13.22 -5.30 4.94
CA GLN A 274 -12.88 -6.68 5.31
C GLN A 274 -11.43 -6.82 5.77
N SER A 275 -10.55 -5.93 5.29
CA SER A 275 -9.12 -5.95 5.60
C SER A 275 -8.51 -4.55 5.46
N TYR A 276 -7.30 -4.38 6.01
CA TYR A 276 -6.53 -3.14 5.81
C TYR A 276 -6.20 -2.89 4.32
N VAL A 277 -6.03 -3.95 3.52
CA VAL A 277 -5.78 -3.85 2.08
C VAL A 277 -7.01 -3.26 1.36
N ASP A 278 -8.20 -3.69 1.74
CA ASP A 278 -9.47 -3.16 1.21
C ASP A 278 -9.61 -1.66 1.48
N ILE A 279 -9.21 -1.19 2.68
CA ILE A 279 -9.19 0.24 3.03
C ILE A 279 -8.21 1.00 2.13
N LEU A 280 -6.96 0.52 2.02
CA LEU A 280 -5.92 1.18 1.22
C LEU A 280 -6.29 1.22 -0.25
N THR A 281 -6.76 0.11 -0.82
CA THR A 281 -7.16 0.04 -2.23
C THR A 281 -8.32 0.97 -2.51
N THR A 282 -9.36 0.92 -1.68
CA THR A 282 -10.53 1.77 -1.88
C THR A 282 -10.19 3.26 -1.74
N SER A 283 -9.41 3.65 -0.74
CA SER A 283 -9.02 5.06 -0.58
C SER A 283 -8.15 5.56 -1.74
N ARG A 284 -7.28 4.69 -2.30
CA ARG A 284 -6.49 4.99 -3.51
C ARG A 284 -7.38 5.16 -4.76
N ASP A 285 -8.46 4.39 -4.89
CA ASP A 285 -9.41 4.55 -6.00
C ASP A 285 -10.07 5.93 -5.96
N TYR A 286 -10.51 6.39 -4.78
CA TYR A 286 -11.05 7.75 -4.61
C TYR A 286 -9.98 8.82 -4.85
N ARG A 287 -8.74 8.61 -4.39
CA ARG A 287 -7.61 9.50 -4.71
C ARG A 287 -7.34 9.58 -6.21
N TYR A 288 -7.43 8.47 -6.93
CA TYR A 288 -7.29 8.47 -8.39
C TYR A 288 -8.35 9.34 -9.08
N LEU A 289 -9.59 9.35 -8.57
CA LEU A 289 -10.63 10.26 -9.06
C LEU A 289 -10.29 11.73 -8.76
N ALA A 290 -9.73 12.00 -7.59
CA ALA A 290 -9.25 13.33 -7.25
C ALA A 290 -8.14 13.77 -8.21
N LYS A 291 -7.18 12.90 -8.58
CA LYS A 291 -6.10 13.19 -9.55
C LYS A 291 -6.59 13.62 -10.95
N LYS A 292 -7.83 13.29 -11.32
CA LYS A 292 -8.40 13.72 -12.61
C LYS A 292 -8.91 15.18 -12.60
N GLN A 293 -8.99 15.80 -11.43
CA GLN A 293 -9.41 17.17 -11.27
C GLN A 293 -8.19 18.12 -11.26
N ALA A 294 -8.40 19.39 -11.56
CA ALA A 294 -7.33 20.38 -11.54
C ALA A 294 -7.09 20.92 -10.13
N GLY A 295 -5.83 21.16 -9.77
CA GLY A 295 -5.45 21.70 -8.46
C GLY A 295 -5.45 20.66 -7.34
N SER A 296 -5.32 21.12 -6.08
CA SER A 296 -5.45 20.28 -4.90
C SER A 296 -6.92 19.99 -4.63
N THR A 297 -7.26 18.72 -4.49
CA THR A 297 -8.66 18.30 -4.39
C THR A 297 -8.83 16.98 -3.67
N TRP A 298 -10.03 16.70 -3.22
CA TRP A 298 -10.39 15.47 -2.56
C TRP A 298 -11.69 14.87 -3.09
N VAL A 299 -11.83 13.57 -2.95
CA VAL A 299 -13.06 12.81 -3.27
C VAL A 299 -13.36 11.86 -2.12
N SER A 300 -14.61 11.84 -1.66
CA SER A 300 -15.07 11.03 -0.53
C SER A 300 -16.16 10.05 -0.96
N ASP A 301 -16.19 8.88 -0.30
CA ASP A 301 -17.25 7.89 -0.46
C ASP A 301 -18.59 8.32 0.16
N SER A 302 -18.58 9.33 1.06
CA SER A 302 -19.78 9.89 1.70
C SER A 302 -20.39 11.04 0.91
N SER A 303 -19.65 11.73 0.04
CA SER A 303 -20.15 12.93 -0.61
C SER A 303 -21.03 12.66 -1.82
N SER A 304 -22.31 13.01 -1.70
CA SER A 304 -23.24 13.17 -2.82
C SER A 304 -22.92 14.39 -3.72
N LYS A 305 -21.88 15.17 -3.41
CA LYS A 305 -21.49 16.43 -4.05
C LYS A 305 -20.17 16.35 -4.82
N VAL A 306 -19.91 15.23 -5.46
CA VAL A 306 -19.01 15.30 -6.61
C VAL A 306 -19.86 15.68 -7.79
N THR A 307 -19.59 16.82 -8.39
CA THR A 307 -20.13 17.16 -9.71
C THR A 307 -19.83 16.00 -10.66
N GLY A 308 -20.78 15.08 -10.78
CA GLY A 308 -20.90 14.22 -11.92
C GLY A 308 -20.62 12.73 -11.82
N HIS A 309 -19.89 12.19 -10.87
CA HIS A 309 -19.70 10.72 -10.84
C HIS A 309 -19.66 10.14 -9.41
N ARG A 310 -20.80 9.61 -9.01
CA ARG A 310 -20.88 8.62 -7.92
C ARG A 310 -20.19 7.35 -8.42
N LEU A 311 -19.02 6.97 -7.87
CA LEU A 311 -18.62 5.58 -7.98
C LEU A 311 -19.72 4.74 -7.32
N PRO A 312 -20.25 3.74 -8.01
CA PRO A 312 -21.12 2.79 -7.35
C PRO A 312 -20.34 2.18 -6.16
N PRO A 313 -21.02 1.90 -5.01
CA PRO A 313 -20.41 1.14 -3.93
C PRO A 313 -19.76 -0.07 -4.56
N ALA A 314 -18.54 -0.45 -4.11
CA ALA A 314 -17.80 -1.56 -4.67
C ALA A 314 -18.78 -2.70 -4.88
N ARG A 315 -19.20 -2.89 -6.12
CA ARG A 315 -20.04 -4.01 -6.47
C ARG A 315 -19.21 -5.23 -6.11
N ARG A 316 -19.57 -5.91 -5.03
CA ARG A 316 -19.51 -7.37 -5.09
C ARG A 316 -20.01 -7.70 -6.48
N LEU A 317 -19.17 -8.35 -7.27
CA LEU A 317 -19.60 -9.06 -8.46
C LEU A 317 -20.53 -10.20 -8.04
N ALA A 318 -21.69 -9.81 -7.51
CA ALA A 318 -22.87 -10.62 -7.58
C ALA A 318 -23.39 -10.39 -9.00
N ALA A 319 -23.55 -11.47 -9.74
CA ALA A 319 -24.05 -11.53 -11.10
C ALA A 319 -24.95 -10.33 -11.44
N SER A 320 -24.51 -9.54 -12.40
CA SER A 320 -25.22 -8.36 -12.90
C SER A 320 -26.64 -8.72 -13.29
N LYS A 321 -27.60 -8.15 -12.57
CA LYS A 321 -29.03 -8.20 -12.92
C LYS A 321 -29.45 -7.05 -13.85
N ASP A 322 -28.52 -6.47 -14.60
CA ASP A 322 -28.83 -5.57 -15.70
C ASP A 322 -27.92 -5.93 -16.87
N GLY A 323 -28.50 -6.30 -17.97
CA GLY A 323 -28.00 -6.88 -19.22
C GLY A 323 -26.76 -6.28 -19.87
N GLN A 324 -25.74 -5.87 -19.12
CA GLN A 324 -24.41 -5.57 -19.63
C GLN A 324 -23.60 -6.87 -19.66
N ARG A 325 -23.27 -7.29 -20.88
CA ARG A 325 -22.39 -8.41 -21.20
C ARG A 325 -21.06 -8.23 -20.48
N ALA A 326 -20.57 -9.30 -19.80
CA ALA A 326 -19.23 -9.29 -19.22
C ALA A 326 -18.19 -9.09 -20.33
N SER A 327 -17.24 -8.17 -20.14
CA SER A 327 -16.19 -7.91 -21.14
C SER A 327 -15.28 -9.13 -21.31
N ARG A 328 -14.91 -9.42 -22.54
CA ARG A 328 -14.08 -10.57 -22.94
C ARG A 328 -12.66 -10.12 -23.18
N ILE A 329 -11.70 -10.85 -22.63
CA ILE A 329 -10.26 -10.58 -22.78
C ILE A 329 -9.60 -11.82 -23.37
N LEU A 330 -8.84 -11.64 -24.46
CA LEU A 330 -7.96 -12.66 -25.01
C LEU A 330 -6.53 -12.38 -24.56
N VAL A 331 -5.92 -13.31 -23.83
CA VAL A 331 -4.51 -13.26 -23.42
C VAL A 331 -3.70 -14.14 -24.35
N ILE A 332 -2.67 -13.56 -24.99
CA ILE A 332 -1.74 -14.28 -25.90
C ILE A 332 -0.36 -14.23 -25.23
N GLU A 333 -0.03 -15.29 -24.47
CA GLU A 333 1.13 -15.40 -23.62
C GLU A 333 1.72 -16.80 -23.67
N PRO A 334 2.95 -16.97 -24.20
CA PRO A 334 3.58 -18.29 -24.29
C PRO A 334 4.09 -18.85 -22.97
N ASP A 335 4.36 -17.99 -21.95
CA ASP A 335 4.73 -18.44 -20.62
C ASP A 335 3.49 -18.92 -19.86
N GLY A 336 3.40 -20.24 -19.64
CA GLY A 336 2.25 -20.86 -19.00
C GLY A 336 1.98 -20.39 -17.57
N ALA A 337 3.03 -20.04 -16.80
CA ALA A 337 2.87 -19.53 -15.44
C ALA A 337 2.28 -18.11 -15.43
N MET A 338 2.79 -17.24 -16.32
CA MET A 338 2.27 -15.89 -16.52
C MET A 338 0.85 -15.93 -17.10
N ALA A 339 0.59 -16.79 -18.06
CA ALA A 339 -0.73 -17.00 -18.65
C ALA A 339 -1.79 -17.39 -17.62
N CYS A 340 -1.45 -18.33 -16.73
CA CYS A 340 -2.32 -18.77 -15.63
C CYS A 340 -2.57 -17.62 -14.64
N LEU A 341 -1.53 -16.88 -14.23
CA LEU A 341 -1.64 -15.75 -13.33
C LEU A 341 -2.52 -14.64 -13.90
N LEU A 342 -2.35 -14.31 -15.18
CA LEU A 342 -3.17 -13.32 -15.88
C LEU A 342 -4.64 -13.77 -15.97
N GLN A 343 -4.87 -15.04 -16.33
CA GLN A 343 -6.21 -15.61 -16.40
C GLN A 343 -6.93 -15.56 -15.05
N GLU A 344 -6.28 -16.02 -13.99
CA GLU A 344 -6.85 -16.00 -12.63
C GLU A 344 -7.15 -14.58 -12.18
N THR A 345 -6.19 -13.66 -12.31
CA THR A 345 -6.32 -12.28 -11.86
C THR A 345 -7.45 -11.54 -12.58
N LEU A 346 -7.49 -11.63 -13.90
CA LEU A 346 -8.54 -10.98 -14.72
C LEU A 346 -9.91 -11.63 -14.51
N SER A 347 -9.97 -12.96 -14.32
CA SER A 347 -11.23 -13.66 -14.03
C SER A 347 -11.81 -13.30 -12.66
N LEU A 348 -10.96 -13.07 -11.65
CA LEU A 348 -11.38 -12.58 -10.32
C LEU A 348 -12.00 -11.17 -10.40
N GLU A 349 -11.58 -10.36 -11.35
CA GLU A 349 -12.18 -9.05 -11.64
C GLU A 349 -13.48 -9.12 -12.46
N GLY A 350 -13.91 -10.35 -12.82
CA GLY A 350 -15.19 -10.60 -13.50
C GLY A 350 -15.13 -10.53 -15.01
N TYR A 351 -13.95 -10.54 -15.61
CA TYR A 351 -13.77 -10.66 -17.07
C TYR A 351 -13.92 -12.11 -17.54
N LEU A 352 -14.40 -12.30 -18.76
CA LEU A 352 -14.35 -13.59 -19.44
C LEU A 352 -13.00 -13.70 -20.16
N VAL A 353 -12.11 -14.55 -19.64
CA VAL A 353 -10.72 -14.61 -20.11
C VAL A 353 -10.47 -15.90 -20.88
N GLU A 354 -10.03 -15.76 -22.12
CA GLU A 354 -9.51 -16.84 -22.93
C GLU A 354 -7.99 -16.68 -23.06
N VAL A 355 -7.25 -17.78 -23.02
CA VAL A 355 -5.78 -17.77 -23.05
C VAL A 355 -5.31 -18.65 -24.20
N THR A 356 -4.29 -18.16 -24.92
CA THR A 356 -3.59 -18.90 -25.96
C THR A 356 -2.09 -18.62 -25.91
N SER A 357 -1.27 -19.55 -26.43
CA SER A 357 0.17 -19.42 -26.43
C SER A 357 0.76 -19.03 -27.80
N SER A 358 -0.05 -18.98 -28.83
CA SER A 358 0.42 -18.78 -30.21
C SER A 358 -0.49 -17.86 -31.04
N ALA A 359 0.09 -17.27 -32.08
CA ALA A 359 -0.64 -16.44 -33.04
C ALA A 359 -1.69 -17.25 -33.83
N ASP A 360 -1.39 -18.49 -34.19
CA ASP A 360 -2.29 -19.35 -34.96
C ASP A 360 -3.56 -19.68 -34.17
N GLU A 361 -3.42 -20.02 -32.89
CA GLU A 361 -4.55 -20.23 -31.99
C GLU A 361 -5.36 -18.96 -31.77
N ALA A 362 -4.68 -17.79 -31.59
CA ALA A 362 -5.33 -16.51 -31.48
C ALA A 362 -6.20 -16.20 -32.70
N PHE A 363 -5.69 -16.41 -33.93
CA PHE A 363 -6.48 -16.23 -35.14
C PHE A 363 -7.65 -17.21 -35.24
N ALA A 364 -7.49 -18.45 -34.76
CA ALA A 364 -8.59 -19.42 -34.75
C ALA A 364 -9.74 -18.94 -33.83
N LEU A 365 -9.41 -18.39 -32.67
CA LEU A 365 -10.40 -17.81 -31.72
C LEU A 365 -11.07 -16.55 -32.31
N LEU A 366 -10.29 -15.67 -32.94
CA LEU A 366 -10.77 -14.41 -33.51
C LEU A 366 -11.63 -14.58 -34.79
N ARG A 367 -11.72 -15.77 -35.36
CA ARG A 367 -12.64 -16.08 -36.50
C ARG A 367 -14.07 -16.31 -36.06
N HIS A 368 -14.32 -16.40 -34.76
CA HIS A 368 -15.64 -16.73 -34.23
C HIS A 368 -16.19 -15.57 -33.37
N ASP A 369 -17.43 -15.19 -33.60
CA ASP A 369 -18.16 -14.27 -32.77
C ASP A 369 -18.59 -14.94 -31.43
N PRO A 370 -18.60 -14.19 -30.34
CA PRO A 370 -18.30 -12.78 -30.21
C PRO A 370 -16.79 -12.51 -29.97
N HIS A 371 -16.25 -11.52 -30.67
CA HIS A 371 -14.87 -11.10 -30.51
C HIS A 371 -14.57 -10.61 -29.08
N PRO A 372 -13.29 -10.67 -28.61
CA PRO A 372 -12.88 -10.07 -27.36
C PRO A 372 -12.97 -8.53 -27.42
N ASP A 373 -13.20 -7.92 -26.27
CA ASP A 373 -13.21 -6.46 -26.15
C ASP A 373 -11.78 -5.91 -25.98
N LEU A 374 -10.83 -6.77 -25.52
CA LEU A 374 -9.43 -6.44 -25.33
C LEU A 374 -8.54 -7.67 -25.59
N ILE A 375 -7.39 -7.42 -26.23
CA ILE A 375 -6.32 -8.42 -26.41
C ILE A 375 -5.10 -7.98 -25.60
N LEU A 376 -4.60 -8.84 -24.72
CA LEU A 376 -3.32 -8.69 -24.03
C LEU A 376 -2.28 -9.58 -24.74
N LEU A 377 -1.25 -8.96 -25.33
CA LEU A 377 -0.35 -9.62 -26.28
C LEU A 377 1.11 -9.51 -25.84
N GLU A 378 1.81 -10.66 -25.71
CA GLU A 378 3.28 -10.69 -25.59
C GLU A 378 3.92 -10.55 -26.97
N SER A 379 5.00 -9.78 -27.08
CA SER A 379 5.74 -9.57 -28.33
C SER A 379 6.51 -10.81 -28.78
N ASN A 380 7.05 -11.59 -27.82
CA ASN A 380 7.88 -12.75 -28.10
C ASN A 380 7.05 -14.03 -28.07
N LEU A 381 6.33 -14.29 -29.14
CA LEU A 381 5.57 -15.54 -29.34
C LEU A 381 6.50 -16.66 -29.78
N ALA A 382 6.20 -17.90 -29.37
CA ALA A 382 6.97 -19.09 -29.71
C ALA A 382 6.88 -19.48 -31.20
N ASP A 383 6.08 -18.75 -31.96
CA ASP A 383 5.85 -19.03 -33.39
C ASP A 383 6.98 -18.45 -34.27
N ARG A 384 7.62 -19.32 -35.11
CA ARG A 384 8.69 -18.89 -36.01
C ARG A 384 8.21 -18.05 -37.22
N LYS A 385 6.91 -18.02 -37.48
CA LYS A 385 6.32 -17.35 -38.66
C LYS A 385 5.68 -16.01 -38.30
N MET A 386 5.20 -15.84 -37.06
CA MET A 386 4.46 -14.68 -36.63
C MET A 386 4.86 -14.30 -35.19
N ASP A 387 5.63 -13.24 -35.04
CA ASP A 387 5.89 -12.63 -33.76
C ASP A 387 4.73 -11.73 -33.32
N GLY A 388 4.71 -11.30 -32.06
CA GLY A 388 3.64 -10.46 -31.50
C GLY A 388 3.55 -9.08 -32.17
N TRP A 389 4.66 -8.52 -32.65
CA TRP A 389 4.66 -7.23 -33.38
C TRP A 389 3.91 -7.32 -34.70
N LYS A 390 4.17 -8.39 -35.47
CA LYS A 390 3.49 -8.65 -36.73
C LYS A 390 2.02 -8.99 -36.51
N LEU A 391 1.72 -9.76 -35.46
CA LEU A 391 0.34 -10.07 -35.09
C LEU A 391 -0.42 -8.78 -34.73
N CYS A 392 0.16 -7.89 -33.91
CA CYS A 392 -0.40 -6.60 -33.56
C CYS A 392 -0.78 -5.78 -34.78
N ARG A 393 0.16 -5.64 -35.72
CA ARG A 393 -0.05 -4.90 -36.97
C ARG A 393 -1.16 -5.53 -37.83
N THR A 394 -1.14 -6.86 -37.98
CA THR A 394 -2.16 -7.59 -38.74
C THR A 394 -3.56 -7.40 -38.16
N LEU A 395 -3.70 -7.44 -36.83
CA LEU A 395 -4.99 -7.23 -36.17
C LEU A 395 -5.49 -5.78 -36.31
N LYS A 396 -4.60 -4.79 -36.28
CA LYS A 396 -4.96 -3.38 -36.45
C LYS A 396 -5.20 -2.96 -37.89
N GLU A 397 -4.67 -3.70 -38.86
CA GLU A 397 -4.96 -3.49 -40.29
C GLU A 397 -6.27 -4.18 -40.73
N ASP A 398 -6.78 -5.14 -39.95
CA ASP A 398 -8.04 -5.81 -40.22
C ASP A 398 -9.26 -4.93 -39.87
N LYS A 399 -10.22 -4.79 -40.78
CA LYS A 399 -11.37 -3.88 -40.62
C LYS A 399 -12.34 -4.29 -39.50
N GLU A 400 -12.43 -5.58 -39.20
CA GLU A 400 -13.35 -6.12 -38.19
C GLU A 400 -12.67 -6.15 -36.81
N LEU A 401 -11.35 -6.39 -36.76
CA LEU A 401 -10.59 -6.58 -35.55
C LEU A 401 -9.90 -5.29 -35.05
N SER A 402 -9.76 -4.28 -35.91
CA SER A 402 -9.04 -3.02 -35.57
C SER A 402 -9.65 -2.24 -34.38
N SER A 403 -10.95 -2.44 -34.12
CA SER A 403 -11.65 -1.79 -33.01
C SER A 403 -11.40 -2.43 -31.65
N ILE A 404 -10.79 -3.65 -31.61
CA ILE A 404 -10.46 -4.35 -30.37
C ILE A 404 -9.29 -3.62 -29.70
N TRP A 405 -9.41 -3.32 -28.39
CA TRP A 405 -8.31 -2.78 -27.61
C TRP A 405 -7.13 -3.74 -27.58
N LEU A 406 -5.92 -3.28 -27.95
CA LEU A 406 -4.72 -4.11 -27.97
C LEU A 406 -3.65 -3.53 -27.03
N VAL A 407 -3.34 -4.31 -25.98
CA VAL A 407 -2.31 -4.01 -25.01
C VAL A 407 -1.10 -4.89 -25.27
N MET A 408 0.04 -4.28 -25.60
CA MET A 408 1.30 -5.00 -25.77
C MET A 408 2.01 -5.11 -24.42
N ALA A 409 2.04 -6.31 -23.83
CA ALA A 409 2.67 -6.59 -22.53
C ALA A 409 3.97 -7.38 -22.75
N THR A 410 5.12 -6.71 -22.76
CA THR A 410 6.38 -7.32 -23.19
C THR A 410 7.59 -6.86 -22.40
N SER A 411 8.62 -7.73 -22.33
CA SER A 411 9.96 -7.40 -21.78
C SER A 411 10.83 -6.59 -22.75
N HIS A 412 10.40 -6.41 -24.00
CA HIS A 412 11.16 -5.63 -24.97
C HIS A 412 11.08 -4.14 -24.63
N PRO A 413 12.20 -3.41 -24.53
CA PRO A 413 12.20 -2.04 -23.99
C PRO A 413 11.69 -0.94 -24.94
N ASP A 414 11.24 -1.29 -26.15
CA ASP A 414 10.92 -0.32 -27.20
C ASP A 414 9.42 -0.02 -27.28
N GLN A 415 9.01 1.00 -26.50
CA GLN A 415 7.64 1.52 -26.53
C GLN A 415 7.25 2.09 -27.90
N LEU A 416 8.20 2.63 -28.66
CA LEU A 416 7.92 3.25 -29.95
C LEU A 416 7.48 2.18 -30.96
N LEU A 417 8.14 1.03 -30.97
CA LEU A 417 7.77 -0.12 -31.80
C LEU A 417 6.35 -0.63 -31.50
N ALA A 418 5.92 -0.61 -30.25
CA ALA A 418 4.57 -1.02 -29.88
C ALA A 418 3.51 -0.09 -30.50
N LEU A 419 3.72 1.22 -30.38
CA LEU A 419 2.83 2.23 -30.94
C LEU A 419 2.86 2.23 -32.48
N GLU A 420 4.02 2.06 -33.10
CA GLU A 420 4.18 1.91 -34.55
C GLU A 420 3.54 0.63 -35.10
N ALA A 421 3.49 -0.43 -34.29
CA ALA A 421 2.75 -1.65 -34.63
C ALA A 421 1.23 -1.48 -34.47
N GLY A 422 0.75 -0.36 -33.92
CA GLY A 422 -0.66 -0.05 -33.74
C GLY A 422 -1.26 -0.44 -32.38
N ALA A 423 -0.44 -0.81 -31.39
CA ALA A 423 -0.94 -1.10 -30.04
C ALA A 423 -1.55 0.16 -29.40
N ASP A 424 -2.68 0.01 -28.72
CA ASP A 424 -3.34 1.10 -28.02
C ASP A 424 -2.64 1.43 -26.70
N LEU A 425 -1.98 0.42 -26.09
CA LEU A 425 -1.21 0.56 -24.88
C LEU A 425 0.02 -0.34 -24.90
N TYR A 426 1.12 0.17 -24.33
CA TYR A 426 2.34 -0.57 -24.06
C TYR A 426 2.51 -0.74 -22.55
N LEU A 427 2.70 -1.99 -22.10
CA LEU A 427 2.90 -2.36 -20.71
C LEU A 427 4.24 -3.12 -20.57
N PRO A 428 5.31 -2.48 -20.02
CA PRO A 428 6.60 -3.13 -19.89
C PRO A 428 6.60 -4.21 -18.81
N LYS A 429 7.15 -5.38 -19.07
CA LYS A 429 7.44 -6.40 -18.06
C LYS A 429 8.80 -6.11 -17.38
N PRO A 430 8.95 -6.27 -16.05
CA PRO A 430 7.91 -6.73 -15.12
C PRO A 430 6.90 -5.61 -14.78
N PHE A 431 5.62 -5.97 -14.69
CA PHE A 431 4.54 -5.12 -14.20
C PHE A 431 3.88 -5.77 -12.99
N ASP A 432 3.28 -4.97 -12.11
CA ASP A 432 2.43 -5.48 -11.05
C ASP A 432 0.97 -5.67 -11.53
N MET A 433 0.25 -6.60 -10.92
CA MET A 433 -1.14 -6.89 -11.30
C MET A 433 -2.09 -5.72 -11.09
N PRO A 434 -1.99 -4.90 -10.01
CA PRO A 434 -2.78 -3.68 -9.84
C PRO A 434 -2.62 -2.69 -11.00
N SER A 435 -1.40 -2.48 -11.49
CA SER A 435 -1.13 -1.60 -12.65
C SER A 435 -1.80 -2.14 -13.93
N LEU A 436 -1.66 -3.44 -14.20
CA LEU A 436 -2.34 -4.09 -15.32
C LEU A 436 -3.86 -3.92 -15.25
N LEU A 437 -4.46 -4.22 -14.09
CA LEU A 437 -5.90 -4.11 -13.89
C LEU A 437 -6.41 -2.67 -14.07
N THR A 438 -5.63 -1.69 -13.62
CA THR A 438 -5.95 -0.27 -13.80
C THR A 438 -6.03 0.09 -15.26
N GLU A 439 -5.04 -0.32 -16.07
CA GLU A 439 -5.00 -0.01 -17.50
C GLU A 439 -6.09 -0.75 -18.28
N VAL A 440 -6.31 -2.04 -18.00
CA VAL A 440 -7.40 -2.84 -18.61
C VAL A 440 -8.77 -2.23 -18.31
N ASN A 441 -9.02 -1.86 -17.06
CA ASN A 441 -10.27 -1.20 -16.66
C ASN A 441 -10.47 0.14 -17.38
N LEU A 442 -9.40 0.90 -17.60
CA LEU A 442 -9.44 2.20 -18.24
C LEU A 442 -9.82 2.08 -19.72
N LEU A 443 -9.24 1.12 -20.43
CA LEU A 443 -9.55 0.85 -21.83
C LEU A 443 -10.98 0.35 -22.01
N LEU A 444 -11.41 -0.62 -21.22
CA LEU A 444 -12.72 -1.26 -21.35
C LEU A 444 -13.91 -0.37 -20.92
N ARG A 445 -13.64 0.70 -20.15
CA ARG A 445 -14.67 1.68 -19.73
C ARG A 445 -14.73 2.93 -20.63
N SER A 446 -13.75 3.13 -21.51
CA SER A 446 -13.76 4.24 -22.49
C SER A 446 -14.64 3.86 -23.68
N PRO A 447 -15.65 4.68 -24.07
CA PRO A 447 -16.37 4.43 -25.30
C PRO A 447 -15.39 4.55 -26.47
N VAL A 448 -15.38 3.57 -27.36
CA VAL A 448 -14.63 3.61 -28.62
C VAL A 448 -15.13 4.85 -29.39
N SER A 449 -14.32 5.91 -29.41
CA SER A 449 -14.59 7.05 -30.30
C SER A 449 -14.28 6.61 -31.70
N SER A 450 -15.32 6.38 -32.49
CA SER A 450 -15.22 6.27 -33.94
C SER A 450 -14.64 7.59 -34.48
N ILE A 451 -13.41 7.56 -34.96
CA ILE A 451 -12.85 8.58 -35.85
C ILE A 451 -12.70 7.95 -37.24
#